data_55eebca5c0b37ebc946b17fd6d4a132f
#
_entry.id   55eebca5c0b37ebc946b17fd6d4a132f
#
_cell.length_a   1.000
_cell.length_b   1.000
_cell.length_c   1.000
_cell.angle_alpha   90.00
_cell.angle_beta   90.00
_cell.angle_gamma   90.00
#
_symmetry.space_group_name_H-M   'P 1'
#
loop_
_entity.id
_entity.type
_entity.pdbx_description
1 polymer ?
#
loop_
_entity_poly.entity_id
_entity_poly.type
_entity_poly.pdbx_seq_one_letter_code
_entity_poly.pdbx_strand_id
1 'polypeptide(L)'
;MKIKLLLAFASLIISAATFAQNAEAVRKKHFNTSRSSVAIDGYDPVAYFKSNKAIEGKKELSVLHQGIIYFFSTAENKEEFKKNPAAYEPQYGGWCAYAMGKDGDKVSIDPETFKIVNGKLYLFYNRAFNNTLKSWNKDEPTLKTKADANWQKIFH
;
A
#
# COMPACT_ATOMS: atom_id res chain seq x y z
N MET A 1 -31.95 26.16 23.20
CA MET A 1 -30.49 26.14 22.89
C MET A 1 -29.89 24.74 22.83
N LYS A 2 -30.33 23.75 23.61
CA LYS A 2 -29.80 22.38 23.65
C LYS A 2 -30.05 21.52 22.38
N ILE A 3 -31.18 21.71 21.68
CA ILE A 3 -31.57 20.94 20.48
C ILE A 3 -30.69 21.31 19.26
N LYS A 4 -30.34 22.60 19.09
CA LYS A 4 -29.46 23.04 17.97
C LYS A 4 -28.02 22.49 18.08
N LEU A 5 -27.55 22.28 19.28
CA LEU A 5 -26.20 21.71 19.53
C LEU A 5 -26.14 20.22 19.18
N LEU A 6 -27.22 19.46 19.47
CA LEU A 6 -27.32 18.02 19.12
C LEU A 6 -27.38 17.78 17.63
N LEU A 7 -28.10 18.63 16.87
CA LEU A 7 -28.17 18.54 15.41
C LEU A 7 -26.83 18.86 14.72
N ALA A 8 -26.06 19.81 15.25
CA ALA A 8 -24.72 20.12 14.73
C ALA A 8 -23.71 18.98 14.97
N PHE A 9 -23.78 18.30 16.10
CA PHE A 9 -22.94 17.13 16.37
C PHE A 9 -23.30 15.93 15.49
N ALA A 10 -24.60 15.67 15.24
CA ALA A 10 -25.03 14.59 14.37
C ALA A 10 -24.60 14.80 12.91
N SER A 11 -24.65 16.03 12.40
CA SER A 11 -24.20 16.35 11.03
C SER A 11 -22.69 16.21 10.85
N LEU A 12 -21.90 16.49 11.88
CA LEU A 12 -20.44 16.35 11.85
C LEU A 12 -20.01 14.86 11.80
N ILE A 13 -20.71 13.99 12.54
CA ILE A 13 -20.44 12.54 12.56
C ILE A 13 -20.80 11.90 11.21
N ILE A 14 -21.90 12.28 10.60
CA ILE A 14 -22.34 11.76 9.30
C ILE A 14 -21.34 12.12 8.20
N SER A 15 -20.84 13.36 8.18
CA SER A 15 -19.85 13.79 7.19
C SER A 15 -18.52 13.04 7.33
N ALA A 16 -18.02 12.84 8.55
CA ALA A 16 -16.78 12.09 8.78
C ALA A 16 -16.87 10.61 8.34
N ALA A 17 -18.01 9.95 8.59
CA ALA A 17 -18.25 8.58 8.15
C ALA A 17 -18.29 8.45 6.62
N THR A 18 -18.89 9.40 5.93
CA THR A 18 -18.95 9.43 4.46
C THR A 18 -17.57 9.63 3.83
N PHE A 19 -16.75 10.51 4.39
CA PHE A 19 -15.36 10.69 3.93
C PHE A 19 -14.52 9.44 4.12
N ALA A 20 -14.63 8.76 5.26
CA ALA A 20 -13.90 7.53 5.52
C ALA A 20 -14.30 6.39 4.57
N GLN A 21 -15.59 6.21 4.30
CA GLN A 21 -16.10 5.21 3.34
C GLN A 21 -15.63 5.49 1.91
N ASN A 22 -15.59 6.77 1.50
CA ASN A 22 -15.09 7.15 0.18
C ASN A 22 -13.58 6.85 0.07
N ALA A 23 -12.80 7.16 1.08
CA ALA A 23 -11.37 6.88 1.12
C ALA A 23 -11.07 5.36 1.02
N GLU A 24 -11.83 4.51 1.72
CA GLU A 24 -11.70 3.05 1.59
C GLU A 24 -12.05 2.54 0.19
N ALA A 25 -13.13 3.06 -0.41
CA ALA A 25 -13.55 2.69 -1.76
C ALA A 25 -12.47 3.04 -2.79
N VAL A 26 -11.87 4.24 -2.68
CA VAL A 26 -10.77 4.69 -3.53
C VAL A 26 -9.55 3.78 -3.36
N ARG A 27 -9.18 3.43 -2.13
CA ARG A 27 -8.05 2.52 -1.87
C ARG A 27 -8.29 1.14 -2.48
N LYS A 28 -9.46 0.53 -2.25
CA LYS A 28 -9.84 -0.77 -2.83
C LYS A 28 -9.80 -0.77 -4.36
N LYS A 29 -10.20 0.32 -4.99
CA LYS A 29 -10.18 0.48 -6.46
C LYS A 29 -8.76 0.60 -7.02
N HIS A 30 -7.86 1.24 -6.28
CA HIS A 30 -6.57 1.66 -6.85
C HIS A 30 -5.38 0.86 -6.35
N PHE A 31 -5.45 0.20 -5.17
CA PHE A 31 -4.37 -0.62 -4.65
C PHE A 31 -4.27 -1.98 -5.36
N ASN A 32 -3.06 -2.52 -5.41
CA ASN A 32 -2.79 -3.87 -5.89
C ASN A 32 -3.14 -4.87 -4.79
N THR A 33 -4.32 -5.47 -4.90
CA THR A 33 -4.82 -6.43 -3.93
C THR A 33 -5.44 -7.64 -4.62
N SER A 34 -5.49 -8.77 -3.92
CA SER A 34 -6.28 -9.91 -4.33
C SER A 34 -7.79 -9.58 -4.36
N ARG A 35 -8.61 -10.50 -4.89
CA ARG A 35 -10.09 -10.38 -4.83
C ARG A 35 -10.62 -10.24 -3.40
N SER A 36 -9.88 -10.74 -2.42
CA SER A 36 -10.22 -10.62 -0.99
C SER A 36 -9.63 -9.37 -0.33
N SER A 37 -9.17 -8.39 -1.11
CA SER A 37 -8.53 -7.14 -0.64
C SER A 37 -7.24 -7.34 0.16
N VAL A 38 -6.54 -8.47 -0.04
CA VAL A 38 -5.25 -8.74 0.60
C VAL A 38 -4.13 -8.09 -0.21
N ALA A 39 -3.31 -7.28 0.44
CA ALA A 39 -2.15 -6.60 -0.14
C ALA A 39 -0.93 -7.50 -0.24
N ILE A 40 -0.01 -7.16 -1.16
CA ILE A 40 1.33 -7.76 -1.32
C ILE A 40 1.25 -9.30 -1.43
N ASP A 41 0.19 -9.83 -2.06
CA ASP A 41 -0.06 -11.27 -2.18
C ASP A 41 0.01 -12.04 -0.84
N GLY A 42 -0.23 -11.34 0.29
CA GLY A 42 -0.21 -11.91 1.64
C GLY A 42 1.16 -11.87 2.35
N TYR A 43 2.17 -11.23 1.78
CA TYR A 43 3.46 -11.04 2.43
C TYR A 43 3.39 -9.96 3.52
N ASP A 44 4.22 -10.13 4.56
CA ASP A 44 4.29 -9.26 5.74
C ASP A 44 4.98 -7.92 5.40
N PRO A 45 4.28 -6.78 5.40
CA PRO A 45 4.85 -5.50 5.05
C PRO A 45 5.96 -5.04 6.00
N VAL A 46 5.93 -5.45 7.28
CA VAL A 46 6.94 -5.06 8.29
C VAL A 46 8.22 -5.86 8.13
N ALA A 47 8.13 -7.11 7.66
CA ALA A 47 9.29 -7.98 7.49
C ALA A 47 10.31 -7.41 6.50
N TYR A 48 9.85 -6.71 5.45
CA TYR A 48 10.75 -6.05 4.49
C TYR A 48 11.70 -5.06 5.19
N PHE A 49 11.19 -4.31 6.17
CA PHE A 49 11.99 -3.30 6.87
C PHE A 49 12.85 -3.90 7.98
N LYS A 50 12.29 -4.83 8.75
CA LYS A 50 13.00 -5.39 9.91
C LYS A 50 14.03 -6.45 9.55
N SER A 51 13.72 -7.27 8.56
CA SER A 51 14.53 -8.44 8.19
C SER A 51 15.19 -8.31 6.82
N ASN A 52 14.87 -7.26 6.06
CA ASN A 52 15.24 -7.08 4.66
C ASN A 52 14.91 -8.33 3.82
N LYS A 53 13.75 -8.93 4.08
CA LYS A 53 13.26 -10.15 3.43
C LYS A 53 11.78 -10.07 3.17
N ALA A 54 11.35 -10.63 2.04
CA ALA A 54 9.96 -10.97 1.79
C ALA A 54 9.63 -12.23 2.60
N ILE A 55 8.70 -12.11 3.54
CA ILE A 55 8.25 -13.21 4.39
C ILE A 55 6.74 -13.30 4.28
N GLU A 56 6.22 -14.49 3.98
CA GLU A 56 4.77 -14.71 3.94
C GLU A 56 4.14 -14.45 5.31
N GLY A 57 3.04 -13.73 5.31
CA GLY A 57 2.22 -13.50 6.47
C GLY A 57 1.22 -14.65 6.70
N LYS A 58 0.67 -14.71 7.90
CA LYS A 58 -0.34 -15.69 8.32
C LYS A 58 -1.71 -15.01 8.36
N LYS A 59 -2.73 -15.67 7.82
CA LYS A 59 -4.10 -15.14 7.79
C LYS A 59 -4.63 -14.83 9.19
N GLU A 60 -4.25 -15.63 10.19
CA GLU A 60 -4.62 -15.45 11.59
C GLU A 60 -4.02 -14.19 12.22
N LEU A 61 -2.91 -13.73 11.68
CA LEU A 61 -2.24 -12.50 12.07
C LEU A 61 -2.54 -11.38 11.08
N SER A 62 -3.81 -11.08 10.84
CA SER A 62 -4.22 -10.03 9.88
C SER A 62 -4.64 -8.73 10.55
N VAL A 63 -4.55 -7.64 9.79
CA VAL A 63 -5.11 -6.32 10.11
C VAL A 63 -5.87 -5.80 8.91
N LEU A 64 -7.11 -5.37 9.12
CA LEU A 64 -7.84 -4.55 8.15
C LEU A 64 -7.49 -3.07 8.41
N HIS A 65 -6.85 -2.43 7.43
CA HIS A 65 -6.50 -1.02 7.49
C HIS A 65 -7.07 -0.28 6.29
N GLN A 66 -8.01 0.62 6.52
CA GLN A 66 -8.65 1.44 5.48
C GLN A 66 -9.08 0.61 4.25
N GLY A 67 -9.78 -0.51 4.51
CA GLY A 67 -10.34 -1.39 3.48
C GLY A 67 -9.35 -2.38 2.85
N ILE A 68 -8.09 -2.37 3.21
CA ILE A 68 -7.03 -3.28 2.74
C ILE A 68 -6.60 -4.21 3.87
N ILE A 69 -6.45 -5.49 3.56
CA ILE A 69 -6.04 -6.52 4.52
C ILE A 69 -4.54 -6.78 4.38
N TYR A 70 -3.83 -6.72 5.48
CA TYR A 70 -2.41 -7.05 5.58
C TYR A 70 -2.22 -8.29 6.47
N PHE A 71 -1.36 -9.22 6.04
CA PHE A 71 -0.98 -10.39 6.81
C PHE A 71 0.41 -10.18 7.43
N PHE A 72 0.64 -10.76 8.59
CA PHE A 72 1.92 -10.63 9.32
C PHE A 72 2.50 -12.00 9.65
N SER A 73 3.81 -12.10 9.62
CA SER A 73 4.54 -13.32 9.94
C SER A 73 4.61 -13.58 11.44
N THR A 74 4.58 -12.49 12.25
CA THR A 74 4.61 -12.52 13.72
C THR A 74 3.59 -11.56 14.34
N ALA A 75 3.25 -11.81 15.61
CA ALA A 75 2.37 -10.93 16.38
C ALA A 75 3.03 -9.55 16.61
N GLU A 76 4.35 -9.51 16.79
CA GLU A 76 5.12 -8.28 17.00
C GLU A 76 5.06 -7.39 15.75
N ASN A 77 5.20 -7.95 14.56
CA ASN A 77 5.08 -7.20 13.31
C ASN A 77 3.67 -6.64 13.12
N LYS A 78 2.63 -7.43 13.45
CA LYS A 78 1.25 -6.97 13.45
C LYS A 78 1.05 -5.75 14.36
N GLU A 79 1.53 -5.80 15.60
CA GLU A 79 1.41 -4.68 16.53
C GLU A 79 2.25 -3.46 16.10
N GLU A 80 3.40 -3.69 15.49
CA GLU A 80 4.22 -2.62 14.93
C GLU A 80 3.52 -1.89 13.78
N PHE A 81 2.92 -2.64 12.85
CA PHE A 81 2.13 -2.06 11.76
C PHE A 81 0.98 -1.20 12.30
N LYS A 82 0.24 -1.67 13.30
CA LYS A 82 -0.90 -0.95 13.89
C LYS A 82 -0.52 0.42 14.47
N LYS A 83 0.72 0.59 14.96
CA LYS A 83 1.22 1.87 15.49
C LYS A 83 1.40 2.91 14.39
N ASN A 84 1.90 2.51 13.22
CA ASN A 84 2.14 3.41 12.09
C ASN A 84 2.02 2.67 10.75
N PRO A 85 0.80 2.38 10.27
CA PRO A 85 0.61 1.65 9.01
C PRO A 85 1.28 2.31 7.80
N ALA A 86 1.23 3.65 7.74
CA ALA A 86 1.78 4.40 6.62
C ALA A 86 3.29 4.23 6.42
N ALA A 87 4.03 3.87 7.47
CA ALA A 87 5.47 3.60 7.38
C ALA A 87 5.78 2.29 6.65
N TYR A 88 4.84 1.34 6.64
CA TYR A 88 5.04 -0.02 6.13
C TYR A 88 4.29 -0.32 4.84
N GLU A 89 3.33 0.51 4.47
CA GLU A 89 2.60 0.34 3.21
C GLU A 89 3.52 0.52 2.00
N PRO A 90 3.40 -0.33 0.96
CA PRO A 90 4.20 -0.17 -0.24
C PRO A 90 3.80 1.09 -1.01
N GLN A 91 4.77 1.70 -1.68
CA GLN A 91 4.53 2.83 -2.55
C GLN A 91 3.64 2.41 -3.73
N TYR A 92 2.92 3.36 -4.29
CA TYR A 92 2.03 3.19 -5.45
C TYR A 92 0.96 2.12 -5.23
N GLY A 93 0.47 2.01 -3.98
CA GLY A 93 -0.54 1.02 -3.61
C GLY A 93 -0.11 -0.44 -3.84
N GLY A 94 1.21 -0.70 -3.91
CA GLY A 94 1.75 -2.04 -4.13
C GLY A 94 1.86 -2.46 -5.61
N TRP A 95 1.67 -1.55 -6.57
CA TRP A 95 1.95 -1.82 -7.98
C TRP A 95 3.45 -1.73 -8.29
N CYS A 96 3.85 -2.31 -9.41
CA CYS A 96 5.23 -2.29 -9.89
C CYS A 96 5.73 -0.84 -10.06
N ALA A 97 6.74 -0.45 -9.26
CA ALA A 97 7.28 0.91 -9.27
C ALA A 97 7.87 1.29 -10.63
N TYR A 98 8.52 0.35 -11.32
CA TYR A 98 9.08 0.58 -12.65
C TYR A 98 7.99 0.89 -13.69
N ALA A 99 6.91 0.10 -13.72
CA ALA A 99 5.81 0.33 -14.67
C ALA A 99 5.10 1.65 -14.38
N MET A 100 4.91 1.96 -13.09
CA MET A 100 4.36 3.24 -12.66
C MET A 100 5.22 4.42 -13.10
N GLY A 101 6.55 4.31 -13.04
CA GLY A 101 7.48 5.36 -13.46
C GLY A 101 7.67 5.45 -14.97
N LYS A 102 7.60 4.33 -15.67
CA LYS A 102 7.80 4.28 -17.12
C LYS A 102 6.57 4.82 -17.86
N ASP A 103 5.42 4.23 -17.62
CA ASP A 103 4.20 4.42 -18.43
C ASP A 103 2.97 4.84 -17.60
N GLY A 104 3.05 4.82 -16.25
CA GLY A 104 1.91 5.03 -15.35
C GLY A 104 1.00 3.81 -15.21
N ASP A 105 1.48 2.64 -15.62
CA ASP A 105 0.69 1.42 -15.68
C ASP A 105 0.64 0.70 -14.33
N LYS A 106 -0.51 0.10 -14.04
CA LYS A 106 -0.75 -0.81 -12.93
C LYS A 106 -0.36 -2.24 -13.31
N VAL A 107 0.89 -2.61 -13.04
CA VAL A 107 1.43 -3.95 -13.28
C VAL A 107 1.60 -4.69 -11.96
N SER A 108 1.15 -5.94 -11.88
CA SER A 108 1.33 -6.81 -10.70
C SER A 108 2.81 -7.02 -10.38
N ILE A 109 3.08 -7.36 -9.15
CA ILE A 109 4.45 -7.50 -8.62
C ILE A 109 4.80 -8.98 -8.37
N ASP A 110 6.07 -9.20 -8.13
CA ASP A 110 6.62 -10.33 -7.41
C ASP A 110 7.01 -9.86 -6.01
N PRO A 111 6.39 -10.36 -4.93
CA PRO A 111 6.66 -9.88 -3.57
C PRO A 111 8.13 -10.03 -3.14
N GLU A 112 8.85 -10.98 -3.71
CA GLU A 112 10.27 -11.21 -3.40
C GLU A 112 11.20 -10.23 -4.11
N THR A 113 10.69 -9.48 -5.09
CA THR A 113 11.46 -8.48 -5.84
C THR A 113 11.11 -7.08 -5.35
N PHE A 114 11.91 -6.56 -4.43
CA PHE A 114 11.66 -5.30 -3.75
C PHE A 114 12.92 -4.46 -3.55
N LYS A 115 12.72 -3.22 -3.16
CA LYS A 115 13.78 -2.28 -2.72
C LYS A 115 13.23 -1.35 -1.65
N ILE A 116 14.04 -1.09 -0.62
CA ILE A 116 13.75 -0.04 0.36
C ILE A 116 14.68 1.14 0.09
N VAL A 117 14.09 2.32 -0.10
CA VAL A 117 14.83 3.56 -0.33
C VAL A 117 14.22 4.65 0.56
N ASN A 118 15.03 5.31 1.36
CA ASN A 118 14.59 6.37 2.27
C ASN A 118 13.37 5.98 3.15
N GLY A 119 13.39 4.75 3.68
CA GLY A 119 12.31 4.23 4.53
C GLY A 119 10.99 3.95 3.79
N LYS A 120 11.02 3.78 2.47
CA LYS A 120 9.85 3.46 1.65
C LYS A 120 10.04 2.15 0.91
N LEU A 121 9.00 1.31 0.87
CA LEU A 121 8.98 0.02 0.19
C LEU A 121 8.52 0.18 -1.25
N TYR A 122 9.34 -0.24 -2.20
CA TYR A 122 9.04 -0.31 -3.63
C TYR A 122 9.03 -1.78 -4.06
N LEU A 123 7.98 -2.18 -4.77
CA LEU A 123 7.79 -3.54 -5.28
C LEU A 123 7.92 -3.55 -6.80
N PHE A 124 8.37 -4.67 -7.35
CA PHE A 124 8.68 -4.79 -8.77
C PHE A 124 8.12 -6.06 -9.39
N TYR A 125 7.81 -6.00 -10.67
CA TYR A 125 7.52 -7.18 -11.48
C TYR A 125 8.79 -7.99 -11.75
N ASN A 126 8.70 -9.30 -11.60
CA ASN A 126 9.78 -10.23 -11.95
C ASN A 126 9.20 -11.57 -12.38
N ARG A 127 9.06 -11.79 -13.69
CA ARG A 127 8.62 -13.08 -14.25
C ARG A 127 9.29 -13.29 -15.62
N ALA A 128 9.49 -14.56 -16.01
CA ALA A 128 9.94 -14.95 -17.34
C ALA A 128 11.18 -14.17 -17.81
N PHE A 129 12.23 -14.10 -16.98
CA PHE A 129 13.50 -13.40 -17.24
C PHE A 129 13.42 -11.87 -17.28
N ASN A 130 12.25 -11.28 -17.03
CA ASN A 130 12.06 -9.84 -16.96
C ASN A 130 11.98 -9.39 -15.49
N ASN A 131 13.12 -8.93 -14.94
CA ASN A 131 13.21 -8.34 -13.62
C ASN A 131 13.29 -6.81 -13.74
N THR A 132 12.18 -6.14 -13.46
CA THR A 132 12.06 -4.69 -13.63
C THR A 132 12.81 -3.87 -12.59
N LEU A 133 13.21 -4.46 -11.45
CA LEU A 133 14.13 -3.81 -10.50
C LEU A 133 15.49 -3.50 -11.15
N LYS A 134 15.98 -4.38 -12.03
CA LYS A 134 17.22 -4.10 -12.78
C LYS A 134 17.09 -2.88 -13.70
N SER A 135 15.92 -2.71 -14.32
CA SER A 135 15.62 -1.55 -15.16
C SER A 135 15.42 -0.28 -14.34
N TRP A 136 14.74 -0.37 -13.19
CA TRP A 136 14.60 0.73 -12.24
C TRP A 136 15.95 1.27 -11.76
N ASN A 137 16.88 0.40 -11.39
CA ASN A 137 18.19 0.79 -10.88
C ASN A 137 19.07 1.53 -11.90
N LYS A 138 18.73 1.49 -13.21
CA LYS A 138 19.47 2.23 -14.25
C LYS A 138 19.17 3.74 -14.22
N ASP A 139 17.95 4.12 -13.81
CA ASP A 139 17.53 5.53 -13.76
C ASP A 139 16.46 5.75 -12.67
N GLU A 140 16.77 5.33 -11.46
CA GLU A 140 15.85 5.42 -10.31
C GLU A 140 15.35 6.83 -10.04
N PRO A 141 16.18 7.91 -10.06
CA PRO A 141 15.71 9.25 -9.74
C PRO A 141 14.62 9.74 -10.70
N THR A 142 14.82 9.55 -12.01
CA THR A 142 13.86 9.94 -13.02
C THR A 142 12.58 9.10 -12.94
N LEU A 143 12.73 7.78 -12.84
CA LEU A 143 11.59 6.85 -12.75
C LEU A 143 10.76 7.10 -11.50
N LYS A 144 11.41 7.36 -10.37
CA LYS A 144 10.73 7.69 -9.12
C LYS A 144 9.92 8.97 -9.23
N THR A 145 10.49 10.03 -9.77
CA THR A 145 9.79 11.32 -9.97
C THR A 145 8.56 11.15 -10.86
N LYS A 146 8.68 10.38 -11.94
CA LYS A 146 7.55 10.07 -12.84
C LYS A 146 6.50 9.20 -12.15
N ALA A 147 6.93 8.18 -11.39
CA ALA A 147 6.02 7.29 -10.66
C ALA A 147 5.21 8.06 -9.60
N ASP A 148 5.85 8.96 -8.86
CA ASP A 148 5.18 9.82 -7.88
C ASP A 148 4.11 10.69 -8.58
N ALA A 149 4.44 11.31 -9.71
CA ALA A 149 3.50 12.14 -10.49
C ALA A 149 2.35 11.33 -11.10
N ASN A 150 2.63 10.15 -11.64
CA ASN A 150 1.61 9.26 -12.23
C ASN A 150 0.68 8.70 -11.15
N TRP A 151 1.23 8.31 -10.00
CA TRP A 151 0.40 7.84 -8.89
C TRP A 151 -0.54 8.91 -8.35
N GLN A 152 -0.08 10.16 -8.25
CA GLN A 152 -0.94 11.27 -7.87
C GLN A 152 -2.14 11.44 -8.82
N LYS A 153 -1.94 11.33 -10.13
CA LYS A 153 -3.04 11.43 -11.12
C LYS A 153 -4.04 10.28 -11.01
N ILE A 154 -3.59 9.10 -10.55
CA ILE A 154 -4.44 7.90 -10.42
C ILE A 154 -5.23 7.93 -9.12
N PHE A 155 -4.61 8.40 -8.05
CA PHE A 155 -5.11 8.24 -6.68
C PHE A 155 -5.84 9.48 -6.14
N HIS A 156 -5.64 10.62 -6.78
CA HIS A 156 -6.28 11.91 -6.49
C HIS A 156 -7.04 12.43 -7.71
#